data_d17bd9b7c80e4c9369d4c5b5bfb86957
#
_entry.id   d17bd9b7c80e4c9369d4c5b5bfb86957
#
_cell.length_a   1.000
_cell.length_b   1.000
_cell.length_c   1.000
_cell.angle_alpha   90.00
_cell.angle_beta   90.00
_cell.angle_gamma   90.00
#
_symmetry.space_group_name_H-M   'P 1'
#
loop_
_entity.id
_entity.type
_entity.pdbx_description
1 polymer ?
#
loop_
_entity_poly.entity_id
_entity_poly.type
_entity_poly.pdbx_seq_one_letter_code
_entity_poly.pdbx_strand_id
1 'polypeptide(L)'
;VSSAASDVYKRQVLMVESEASGLTEEEMLNAVKFGHEGFVPVIEMIEDLAKECKKPDWVVEKKDLSEVKNKLESEFTEELKKAFSIKDKQERSNLISEITDKAKKIYEENENYTDLDVNSELKNLEKRIVRTDILKNKNRIDGRGLADVRPIMCEVGILPRVHGSALFTRGETQAIVTT
;
A
#
# COMPACT_ATOMS: atom_id res chain seq x y z
N VAL A 1 20.06 -10.66 12.33
CA VAL A 1 20.32 -9.22 12.33
C VAL A 1 19.06 -8.51 11.87
N SER A 2 18.61 -7.55 12.66
CA SER A 2 17.48 -6.70 12.28
C SER A 2 18.02 -5.39 11.74
N SER A 3 17.55 -4.95 10.58
CA SER A 3 17.82 -3.62 10.05
C SER A 3 16.54 -2.81 10.00
N ALA A 4 16.61 -1.56 10.39
CA ALA A 4 15.51 -0.61 10.28
C ALA A 4 16.00 0.62 9.52
N ALA A 5 15.22 1.08 8.54
CA ALA A 5 15.44 2.33 7.87
C ALA A 5 14.54 3.41 8.49
N SER A 6 15.11 4.55 8.82
CA SER A 6 14.41 5.68 9.42
C SER A 6 14.35 6.88 8.49
N ASP A 7 13.23 7.60 8.56
CA ASP A 7 13.07 8.90 7.89
C ASP A 7 13.75 9.99 8.71
N VAL A 8 14.72 10.69 8.10
CA VAL A 8 15.48 11.78 8.73
C VAL A 8 14.55 12.89 9.24
N TYR A 9 13.50 13.23 8.48
CA TYR A 9 12.62 14.33 8.85
C TYR A 9 11.61 14.00 9.95
N LYS A 10 11.18 12.74 10.04
CA LYS A 10 10.10 12.34 10.95
C LYS A 10 10.56 11.42 12.08
N ARG A 11 11.83 11.01 12.08
CA ARG A 11 12.40 10.06 13.05
C ARG A 11 11.54 8.80 13.23
N GLN A 12 10.90 8.35 12.15
CA GLN A 12 10.04 7.18 12.17
C GLN A 12 10.67 6.03 11.38
N VAL A 13 10.32 4.80 11.75
CA VAL A 13 10.74 3.60 11.03
C VAL A 13 9.99 3.55 9.69
N LEU A 14 10.73 3.49 8.58
CA LEU A 14 10.17 3.34 7.22
C LEU A 14 10.04 1.88 6.81
N MET A 15 11.05 1.07 7.13
CA MET A 15 11.11 -0.33 6.75
C MET A 15 11.81 -1.11 7.85
N VAL A 16 11.32 -2.31 8.11
CA VAL A 16 11.99 -3.29 8.95
C VAL A 16 12.20 -4.54 8.11
N GLU A 17 13.45 -4.99 8.05
CA GLU A 17 13.83 -6.26 7.45
C GLU A 17 14.68 -7.02 8.46
N SER A 18 14.35 -8.27 8.73
CA SER A 18 15.03 -9.05 9.75
C SER A 18 15.13 -10.51 9.34
N GLU A 19 16.25 -11.12 9.73
CA GLU A 19 16.46 -12.54 9.70
C GLU A 19 16.81 -12.99 11.12
N ALA A 20 16.09 -13.99 11.62
CA ALA A 20 16.24 -14.46 12.99
C ALA A 20 16.07 -15.99 13.07
N SER A 21 16.74 -16.62 14.01
CA SER A 21 16.66 -18.05 14.28
C SER A 21 16.05 -18.27 15.68
N GLY A 22 14.73 -18.54 15.70
CA GLY A 22 14.02 -18.96 16.92
C GLY A 22 13.89 -17.92 18.03
N LEU A 23 13.95 -16.62 17.71
CA LEU A 23 13.73 -15.55 18.68
C LEU A 23 12.24 -15.39 19.00
N THR A 24 11.94 -14.96 20.21
CA THR A 24 10.58 -14.63 20.63
C THR A 24 10.12 -13.29 20.02
N GLU A 25 8.81 -13.07 20.00
CA GLU A 25 8.23 -11.80 19.51
C GLU A 25 8.75 -10.58 20.31
N GLU A 26 8.94 -10.75 21.63
CA GLU A 26 9.45 -9.70 22.51
C GLU A 26 10.91 -9.36 22.17
N GLU A 27 11.75 -10.36 21.95
CA GLU A 27 13.14 -10.16 21.54
C GLU A 27 13.23 -9.45 20.18
N MET A 28 12.38 -9.83 19.22
CA MET A 28 12.31 -9.18 17.91
C MET A 28 11.85 -7.73 18.01
N LEU A 29 10.83 -7.45 18.82
CA LEU A 29 10.36 -6.09 19.07
C LEU A 29 11.44 -5.23 19.70
N ASN A 30 12.15 -5.76 20.73
CA ASN A 30 13.24 -5.07 21.39
C ASN A 30 14.43 -4.81 20.47
N ALA A 31 14.74 -5.74 19.56
CA ALA A 31 15.77 -5.54 18.54
C ALA A 31 15.44 -4.40 17.57
N VAL A 32 14.20 -4.31 17.11
CA VAL A 32 13.73 -3.20 16.25
C VAL A 32 13.79 -1.87 17.02
N LYS A 33 13.35 -1.85 18.27
CA LYS A 33 13.39 -0.66 19.13
C LYS A 33 14.83 -0.20 19.38
N PHE A 34 15.72 -1.12 19.71
CA PHE A 34 17.14 -0.82 19.89
C PHE A 34 17.77 -0.21 18.64
N GLY A 35 17.50 -0.81 17.46
CA GLY A 35 17.95 -0.27 16.18
C GLY A 35 17.40 1.13 15.90
N HIS A 36 16.12 1.36 16.17
CA HIS A 36 15.50 2.67 16.00
C HIS A 36 16.10 3.73 16.93
N GLU A 37 16.27 3.43 18.20
CA GLU A 37 16.92 4.33 19.18
C GLU A 37 18.38 4.63 18.79
N GLY A 38 19.08 3.63 18.22
CA GLY A 38 20.44 3.78 17.72
C GLY A 38 20.57 4.72 16.51
N PHE A 39 19.51 4.94 15.74
CA PHE A 39 19.49 5.88 14.61
C PHE A 39 19.36 7.34 15.05
N VAL A 40 18.80 7.62 16.20
CA VAL A 40 18.55 9.00 16.66
C VAL A 40 19.83 9.84 16.68
N PRO A 41 20.95 9.39 17.27
CA PRO A 41 22.21 10.14 17.26
C PRO A 41 22.75 10.37 15.83
N VAL A 42 22.54 9.41 14.91
CA VAL A 42 22.95 9.56 13.51
C VAL A 42 22.14 10.65 12.82
N ILE A 43 20.83 10.71 13.06
CA ILE A 43 19.96 11.77 12.52
C ILE A 43 20.39 13.13 13.07
N GLU A 44 20.67 13.23 14.36
CA GLU A 44 21.16 14.47 15.00
C GLU A 44 22.48 14.94 14.40
N MET A 45 23.41 14.03 14.15
CA MET A 45 24.67 14.34 13.47
C MET A 45 24.45 14.86 12.04
N ILE A 46 23.50 14.26 11.30
CA ILE A 46 23.14 14.71 9.94
C ILE A 46 22.53 16.12 10.00
N GLU A 47 21.62 16.36 10.94
CA GLU A 47 20.99 17.67 11.13
C GLU A 47 22.02 18.75 11.49
N ASP A 48 23.00 18.44 12.35
CA ASP A 48 24.06 19.37 12.72
C ASP A 48 24.98 19.66 11.55
N LEU A 49 25.42 18.64 10.81
CA LEU A 49 26.19 18.84 9.59
C LEU A 49 25.42 19.67 8.54
N ALA A 50 24.12 19.43 8.40
CA ALA A 50 23.28 20.19 7.49
C ALA A 50 23.21 21.67 7.88
N LYS A 51 23.20 22.04 9.15
CA LYS A 51 23.23 23.45 9.61
C LYS A 51 24.47 24.18 9.13
N GLU A 52 25.61 23.49 9.04
CA GLU A 52 26.90 24.09 8.65
C GLU A 52 27.11 24.09 7.13
N CYS A 53 26.70 23.04 6.43
CA CYS A 53 27.07 22.78 5.05
C CYS A 53 25.91 22.74 4.06
N LYS A 54 24.66 22.92 4.51
CA LYS A 54 23.48 22.80 3.67
C LYS A 54 23.48 23.86 2.56
N LYS A 55 23.29 23.41 1.33
CA LYS A 55 22.97 24.28 0.21
C LYS A 55 21.52 24.78 0.31
N PRO A 56 21.15 25.86 -0.41
CA PRO A 56 19.75 26.27 -0.50
C PRO A 56 18.86 25.10 -0.88
N ASP A 57 17.67 25.05 -0.28
CA ASP A 57 16.71 23.98 -0.57
C ASP A 57 16.35 23.96 -2.05
N TRP A 58 16.28 22.77 -2.60
CA TRP A 58 15.74 22.60 -3.94
C TRP A 58 14.23 22.83 -3.88
N VAL A 59 13.80 23.93 -4.47
CA VAL A 59 12.38 24.24 -4.60
C VAL A 59 11.79 23.41 -5.72
N VAL A 60 10.98 22.42 -5.34
CA VAL A 60 10.19 21.63 -6.29
C VAL A 60 8.80 22.27 -6.35
N GLU A 61 8.46 22.86 -7.48
CA GLU A 61 7.11 23.34 -7.72
C GLU A 61 6.14 22.15 -7.73
N LYS A 62 5.27 22.10 -6.74
CA LYS A 62 4.19 21.10 -6.71
C LYS A 62 3.02 21.63 -7.50
N LYS A 63 2.61 20.88 -8.51
CA LYS A 63 1.40 21.14 -9.26
C LYS A 63 0.18 21.11 -8.33
N ASP A 64 -0.64 22.14 -8.39
CA ASP A 64 -1.90 22.14 -7.63
C ASP A 64 -2.94 21.26 -8.34
N LEU A 65 -3.31 20.18 -7.69
CA LEU A 65 -4.32 19.21 -8.15
C LEU A 65 -5.66 19.35 -7.43
N SER A 66 -5.85 20.45 -6.69
CA SER A 66 -7.06 20.67 -5.88
C SER A 66 -8.34 20.68 -6.72
N GLU A 67 -8.29 21.22 -7.93
CA GLU A 67 -9.43 21.22 -8.85
C GLU A 67 -9.79 19.80 -9.28
N VAL A 68 -8.80 19.02 -9.73
CA VAL A 68 -8.98 17.62 -10.13
C VAL A 68 -9.56 16.81 -8.96
N LYS A 69 -8.96 16.95 -7.80
CA LYS A 69 -9.42 16.28 -6.58
C LYS A 69 -10.87 16.60 -6.27
N ASN A 70 -11.26 17.87 -6.20
CA ASN A 70 -12.62 18.28 -5.85
C ASN A 70 -13.64 17.78 -6.87
N LYS A 71 -13.31 17.84 -8.16
CA LYS A 71 -14.18 17.35 -9.22
C LYS A 71 -14.36 15.84 -9.15
N LEU A 72 -13.27 15.08 -9.01
CA LEU A 72 -13.35 13.63 -8.87
C LEU A 72 -14.13 13.22 -7.61
N GLU A 73 -13.95 13.95 -6.49
CA GLU A 73 -14.73 13.71 -5.28
C GLU A 73 -16.23 13.93 -5.49
N SER A 74 -16.61 15.00 -6.17
CA SER A 74 -18.03 15.32 -6.39
C SER A 74 -18.70 14.35 -7.35
N GLU A 75 -18.00 13.89 -8.38
CA GLU A 75 -18.58 13.06 -9.45
C GLU A 75 -18.51 11.55 -9.17
N PHE A 76 -17.40 11.06 -8.60
CA PHE A 76 -17.13 9.62 -8.52
C PHE A 76 -17.23 9.00 -7.13
N THR A 77 -17.41 9.77 -6.05
CA THR A 77 -17.45 9.22 -4.69
C THR A 77 -18.53 8.15 -4.53
N GLU A 78 -19.74 8.39 -5.01
CA GLU A 78 -20.84 7.44 -4.83
C GLU A 78 -20.72 6.20 -5.74
N GLU A 79 -20.19 6.36 -6.96
CA GLU A 79 -19.91 5.23 -7.84
C GLU A 79 -18.81 4.33 -7.26
N LEU A 80 -17.73 4.93 -6.72
CA LEU A 80 -16.66 4.19 -6.06
C LEU A 80 -17.11 3.48 -4.79
N LYS A 81 -17.95 4.09 -3.96
CA LYS A 81 -18.53 3.42 -2.80
C LYS A 81 -19.35 2.19 -3.20
N LYS A 82 -20.15 2.29 -4.26
CA LYS A 82 -20.90 1.15 -4.80
C LYS A 82 -19.95 0.06 -5.29
N ALA A 83 -18.90 0.42 -6.05
CA ALA A 83 -17.90 -0.54 -6.51
C ALA A 83 -17.24 -1.26 -5.34
N PHE A 84 -16.82 -0.56 -4.29
CA PHE A 84 -16.18 -1.17 -3.12
C PHE A 84 -17.14 -1.93 -2.20
N SER A 85 -18.46 -1.85 -2.40
CA SER A 85 -19.44 -2.72 -1.71
C SER A 85 -19.56 -4.11 -2.34
N ILE A 86 -19.05 -4.30 -3.56
CA ILE A 86 -19.07 -5.58 -4.28
C ILE A 86 -17.97 -6.48 -3.71
N LYS A 87 -18.35 -7.66 -3.22
CA LYS A 87 -17.42 -8.62 -2.63
C LYS A 87 -16.61 -9.37 -3.67
N ASP A 88 -17.21 -9.68 -4.82
CA ASP A 88 -16.51 -10.32 -5.93
C ASP A 88 -15.39 -9.43 -6.46
N LYS A 89 -14.21 -9.99 -6.56
CA LYS A 89 -13.00 -9.23 -6.94
C LYS A 89 -13.01 -8.82 -8.39
N GLN A 90 -13.46 -9.70 -9.29
CA GLN A 90 -13.43 -9.44 -10.73
C GLN A 90 -14.47 -8.39 -11.10
N GLU A 91 -15.68 -8.53 -10.59
CA GLU A 91 -16.77 -7.58 -10.82
C GLU A 91 -16.40 -6.18 -10.30
N ARG A 92 -15.88 -6.11 -9.08
CA ARG A 92 -15.36 -4.87 -8.49
C ARG A 92 -14.27 -4.24 -9.33
N SER A 93 -13.29 -5.04 -9.79
CA SER A 93 -12.16 -4.54 -10.60
C SER A 93 -12.64 -3.98 -11.94
N ASN A 94 -13.57 -4.65 -12.58
CA ASN A 94 -14.15 -4.19 -13.86
C ASN A 94 -14.85 -2.83 -13.68
N LEU A 95 -15.67 -2.70 -12.65
CA LEU A 95 -16.37 -1.44 -12.36
C LEU A 95 -15.40 -0.29 -12.03
N ILE A 96 -14.36 -0.55 -11.24
CA ILE A 96 -13.32 0.46 -10.95
C ILE A 96 -12.59 0.86 -12.23
N SER A 97 -12.31 -0.08 -13.14
CA SER A 97 -11.69 0.24 -14.44
C SER A 97 -12.58 1.15 -15.26
N GLU A 98 -13.89 0.85 -15.36
CA GLU A 98 -14.85 1.71 -16.06
C GLU A 98 -14.92 3.12 -15.48
N ILE A 99 -14.93 3.25 -14.15
CA ILE A 99 -14.90 4.55 -13.46
C ILE A 99 -13.60 5.30 -13.78
N THR A 100 -12.48 4.59 -13.78
CA THR A 100 -11.16 5.17 -14.12
C THR A 100 -11.12 5.71 -15.54
N ASP A 101 -11.67 4.95 -16.49
CA ASP A 101 -11.74 5.36 -17.90
C ASP A 101 -12.68 6.56 -18.10
N LYS A 102 -13.80 6.61 -17.38
CA LYS A 102 -14.68 7.79 -17.37
C LYS A 102 -13.95 9.02 -16.81
N ALA A 103 -13.24 8.86 -15.71
CA ALA A 103 -12.49 9.95 -15.09
C ALA A 103 -11.40 10.51 -16.00
N LYS A 104 -10.68 9.66 -16.72
CA LYS A 104 -9.67 10.08 -17.71
C LYS A 104 -10.29 10.86 -18.86
N LYS A 105 -11.41 10.40 -19.41
CA LYS A 105 -12.09 11.08 -20.52
C LYS A 105 -12.50 12.51 -20.19
N ILE A 106 -12.81 12.82 -18.93
CA ILE A 106 -13.16 14.19 -18.51
C ILE A 106 -11.98 15.16 -18.71
N TYR A 107 -10.75 14.64 -18.63
CA TYR A 107 -9.54 15.43 -18.73
C TYR A 107 -8.74 15.21 -20.02
N GLU A 108 -9.25 14.39 -20.97
CA GLU A 108 -8.55 14.03 -22.21
C GLU A 108 -8.19 15.25 -23.06
N GLU A 109 -9.03 16.29 -23.05
CA GLU A 109 -8.79 17.54 -23.78
C GLU A 109 -8.14 18.64 -22.92
N ASN A 110 -7.80 18.35 -21.67
CA ASN A 110 -7.25 19.33 -20.73
C ASN A 110 -5.71 19.28 -20.70
N GLU A 111 -5.07 20.19 -21.39
CA GLU A 111 -3.60 20.29 -21.46
C GLU A 111 -2.92 20.53 -20.10
N ASN A 112 -3.66 21.00 -19.08
CA ASN A 112 -3.11 21.30 -17.76
C ASN A 112 -2.91 20.07 -16.89
N TYR A 113 -3.62 18.97 -17.14
CA TYR A 113 -3.57 17.77 -16.31
C TYR A 113 -3.26 16.53 -17.14
N THR A 114 -2.34 15.71 -16.65
CA THR A 114 -1.97 14.46 -17.30
C THR A 114 -2.81 13.30 -16.75
N ASP A 115 -2.87 12.20 -17.50
CA ASP A 115 -3.47 10.94 -17.04
C ASP A 115 -2.90 10.46 -15.70
N LEU A 116 -1.62 10.74 -15.45
CA LEU A 116 -0.96 10.40 -14.19
C LEU A 116 -1.52 11.22 -13.02
N ASP A 117 -1.79 12.51 -13.24
CA ASP A 117 -2.37 13.40 -12.23
C ASP A 117 -3.77 12.92 -11.85
N VAL A 118 -4.60 12.64 -12.86
CA VAL A 118 -5.98 12.15 -12.66
C VAL A 118 -5.99 10.79 -11.96
N ASN A 119 -5.16 9.85 -12.42
CA ASN A 119 -5.05 8.53 -11.78
C ASN A 119 -4.55 8.62 -10.33
N SER A 120 -3.62 9.53 -10.05
CA SER A 120 -3.10 9.73 -8.70
C SER A 120 -4.19 10.20 -7.75
N GLU A 121 -4.98 11.20 -8.16
CA GLU A 121 -6.06 11.73 -7.34
C GLU A 121 -7.24 10.75 -7.21
N LEU A 122 -7.56 9.99 -8.27
CA LEU A 122 -8.56 8.94 -8.19
C LEU A 122 -8.15 7.84 -7.19
N LYS A 123 -6.90 7.39 -7.23
CA LYS A 123 -6.37 6.42 -6.24
C LYS A 123 -6.36 6.99 -4.82
N ASN A 124 -6.11 8.27 -4.65
CA ASN A 124 -6.20 8.92 -3.34
C ASN A 124 -7.65 8.90 -2.82
N LEU A 125 -8.62 9.13 -3.70
CA LEU A 125 -10.05 9.04 -3.37
C LEU A 125 -10.46 7.61 -3.00
N GLU A 126 -10.09 6.62 -3.81
CA GLU A 126 -10.31 5.19 -3.54
C GLU A 126 -9.75 4.80 -2.17
N LYS A 127 -8.48 5.13 -1.92
CA LYS A 127 -7.81 4.85 -0.65
C LYS A 127 -8.55 5.47 0.54
N ARG A 128 -9.03 6.69 0.40
CA ARG A 128 -9.78 7.37 1.45
C ARG A 128 -11.13 6.71 1.72
N ILE A 129 -11.87 6.36 0.67
CA ILE A 129 -13.16 5.66 0.77
C ILE A 129 -12.97 4.32 1.50
N VAL A 130 -12.07 3.47 0.99
CA VAL A 130 -11.82 2.13 1.53
C VAL A 130 -11.35 2.19 2.98
N ARG A 131 -10.37 3.04 3.29
CA ARG A 131 -9.85 3.14 4.66
C ARG A 131 -10.89 3.68 5.65
N THR A 132 -11.69 4.65 5.23
CA THR A 132 -12.77 5.19 6.06
C THR A 132 -13.83 4.13 6.34
N ASP A 133 -14.18 3.34 5.33
CA ASP A 133 -15.16 2.27 5.47
C ASP A 133 -14.66 1.17 6.43
N ILE A 134 -13.43 0.71 6.24
CA ILE A 134 -12.80 -0.30 7.13
C ILE A 134 -12.74 0.20 8.59
N LEU A 135 -12.39 1.48 8.79
CA LEU A 135 -12.31 2.04 10.14
C LEU A 135 -13.69 2.13 10.82
N LYS A 136 -14.74 2.44 10.06
CA LYS A 136 -16.09 2.56 10.57
C LYS A 136 -16.75 1.19 10.79
N ASN A 137 -16.72 0.34 9.78
CA ASN A 137 -17.49 -0.90 9.74
C ASN A 137 -16.71 -2.11 10.26
N LYS A 138 -15.38 -1.98 10.46
CA LYS A 138 -14.49 -3.05 10.93
C LYS A 138 -14.48 -4.29 10.02
N ASN A 139 -14.94 -4.16 8.78
CA ASN A 139 -14.95 -5.20 7.77
C ASN A 139 -14.02 -4.83 6.63
N ARG A 140 -13.36 -5.84 6.05
CA ARG A 140 -12.54 -5.69 4.85
C ARG A 140 -13.42 -5.76 3.60
N ILE A 141 -12.91 -5.29 2.45
CA ILE A 141 -13.63 -5.24 1.17
C ILE A 141 -14.22 -6.60 0.76
N ASP A 142 -13.52 -7.68 1.07
CA ASP A 142 -13.97 -9.05 0.78
C ASP A 142 -14.95 -9.62 1.82
N GLY A 143 -15.38 -8.81 2.77
CA GLY A 143 -16.35 -9.16 3.81
C GLY A 143 -15.76 -9.84 5.04
N ARG A 144 -14.44 -10.07 5.09
CA ARG A 144 -13.77 -10.59 6.29
C ARG A 144 -13.69 -9.54 7.39
N GLY A 145 -13.70 -9.97 8.63
CA GLY A 145 -13.35 -9.13 9.78
C GLY A 145 -11.86 -8.80 9.82
N LEU A 146 -11.45 -7.94 10.76
CA LEU A 146 -10.06 -7.46 10.84
C LEU A 146 -9.07 -8.56 11.23
N ALA A 147 -9.50 -9.54 12.01
CA ALA A 147 -8.69 -10.67 12.48
C ALA A 147 -8.80 -11.93 11.61
N ASP A 148 -9.69 -11.94 10.62
CA ASP A 148 -9.90 -13.12 9.79
C ASP A 148 -8.75 -13.35 8.82
N VAL A 149 -8.30 -14.60 8.74
CA VAL A 149 -7.30 -15.06 7.78
C VAL A 149 -8.03 -15.63 6.55
N ARG A 150 -7.46 -15.45 5.36
CA ARG A 150 -7.99 -16.12 4.16
C ARG A 150 -7.87 -17.62 4.29
N PRO A 151 -8.85 -18.41 3.80
CA PRO A 151 -8.73 -19.85 3.76
C PRO A 151 -7.48 -20.26 2.97
N ILE A 152 -6.71 -21.16 3.55
CA ILE A 152 -5.50 -21.73 2.93
C ILE A 152 -5.74 -23.22 2.71
N MET A 153 -5.43 -23.68 1.49
CA MET A 153 -5.48 -25.09 1.11
C MET A 153 -4.17 -25.46 0.41
N CYS A 154 -3.65 -26.64 0.74
CA CYS A 154 -2.46 -27.18 0.11
C CYS A 154 -2.72 -28.60 -0.34
N GLU A 155 -2.46 -28.90 -1.60
CA GLU A 155 -2.51 -30.24 -2.18
C GLU A 155 -1.10 -30.60 -2.66
N VAL A 156 -0.64 -31.82 -2.33
CA VAL A 156 0.69 -32.28 -2.73
C VAL A 156 0.59 -33.39 -3.77
N GLY A 157 1.65 -33.56 -4.57
CA GLY A 157 1.72 -34.63 -5.54
C GLY A 157 0.79 -34.46 -6.75
N ILE A 158 0.44 -33.23 -7.11
CA ILE A 158 -0.50 -32.94 -8.20
C ILE A 158 0.07 -33.19 -9.60
N LEU A 159 1.41 -33.16 -9.74
CA LEU A 159 2.10 -33.42 -11.00
C LEU A 159 2.88 -34.74 -10.94
N PRO A 160 2.61 -35.69 -11.88
CA PRO A 160 3.15 -37.06 -11.76
C PRO A 160 4.60 -37.23 -12.20
N ARG A 161 5.22 -36.23 -12.83
CA ARG A 161 6.55 -36.34 -13.47
C ARG A 161 7.63 -35.47 -12.86
N VAL A 162 7.33 -34.76 -11.78
CA VAL A 162 8.30 -33.91 -11.06
C VAL A 162 8.73 -34.61 -9.76
N HIS A 163 9.85 -34.23 -9.18
CA HIS A 163 10.34 -34.80 -7.92
C HIS A 163 9.43 -34.44 -6.75
N GLY A 164 8.84 -33.26 -6.78
CA GLY A 164 7.80 -32.83 -5.85
C GLY A 164 6.90 -31.77 -6.47
N SER A 165 5.64 -31.76 -6.06
CA SER A 165 4.69 -30.72 -6.48
C SER A 165 3.68 -30.42 -5.40
N ALA A 166 3.27 -29.17 -5.30
CA ALA A 166 2.21 -28.72 -4.45
C ALA A 166 1.37 -27.64 -5.13
N LEU A 167 0.06 -27.68 -4.93
CA LEU A 167 -0.85 -26.57 -5.24
C LEU A 167 -1.17 -25.86 -3.94
N PHE A 168 -0.75 -24.61 -3.86
CA PHE A 168 -1.07 -23.72 -2.75
C PHE A 168 -2.19 -22.77 -3.15
N THR A 169 -3.27 -22.76 -2.39
CA THR A 169 -4.40 -21.85 -2.59
C THR A 169 -4.62 -20.98 -1.37
N ARG A 170 -4.68 -19.66 -1.55
CA ARG A 170 -5.03 -18.70 -0.51
C ARG A 170 -6.15 -17.79 -1.01
N GLY A 171 -7.37 -18.06 -0.60
CA GLY A 171 -8.57 -17.41 -1.16
C GLY A 171 -8.66 -17.70 -2.66
N GLU A 172 -8.60 -16.65 -3.48
CA GLU A 172 -8.67 -16.74 -4.95
C GLU A 172 -7.29 -16.88 -5.63
N THR A 173 -6.21 -16.79 -4.87
CA THR A 173 -4.84 -16.86 -5.42
C THR A 173 -4.33 -18.29 -5.33
N GLN A 174 -3.82 -18.80 -6.45
CA GLN A 174 -3.22 -20.13 -6.53
C GLN A 174 -1.77 -20.05 -7.03
N ALA A 175 -0.93 -20.94 -6.54
CA ALA A 175 0.43 -21.12 -6.99
C ALA A 175 0.75 -22.62 -7.07
N ILE A 176 1.32 -23.05 -8.20
CA ILE A 176 1.90 -24.38 -8.35
C ILE A 176 3.38 -24.28 -8.03
N VAL A 177 3.82 -25.05 -7.05
CA VAL A 177 5.23 -25.13 -6.65
C VAL A 177 5.77 -26.50 -7.04
N THR A 178 6.93 -26.53 -7.66
CA THR A 178 7.60 -27.76 -8.10
C THR A 178 9.05 -27.78 -7.64
N THR A 179 9.56 -28.97 -7.42
CA THR A 179 10.97 -29.24 -7.09
C THR A 179 11.47 -30.42 -7.88
#